data_c62ea0ca2cdbd953280504f2d1c9b601
#
_entry.id   c62ea0ca2cdbd953280504f2d1c9b601
#
_cell.length_a   1.000
_cell.length_b   1.000
_cell.length_c   1.000
_cell.angle_alpha   90.00
_cell.angle_beta   90.00
_cell.angle_gamma   90.00
#
_symmetry.space_group_name_H-M   'P 1'
#
loop_
_entity.id
_entity.type
_entity.pdbx_description
1 polymer ?
#
loop_
_entity_poly.entity_id
_entity_poly.type
_entity_poly.pdbx_seq_one_letter_code
_entity_poly.pdbx_strand_id
1 'polypeptide(L)'
;MQVIASFLNAAASFDTLVHFNGDNFDIPFIKDRAAYLNIPYTLDKLLSYDLYKCVRPLKTLLKLESCNQKSVEQFLNISRDDEFSGGELIKVYNDYVKTGEASYEELLLLHNYDDVYGLIQLSSITAYNAVLEENVTYTGYSVEYSDDTNKNGDLIINYTLPCAVPIPVIHLDNNGYAIRINYNTMKIKLPLITDNLRLYYSDYKNYYYLPYEDTAIHKSVAAYVDAECKVKATRETAYTKKFALFIKLPCYNTDSLQTSEYIFRYEYNDANIYLLYDKKELPEDIILQAVHILITFFCRKTTH
;
A
#
# COMPACT_ATOMS: atom_id res chain seq x y z
N MET A 1 -40.62 -12.30 2.45
CA MET A 1 -40.45 -13.04 3.73
C MET A 1 -39.65 -14.32 3.54
N GLN A 2 -40.04 -15.23 2.67
CA GLN A 2 -39.43 -16.56 2.49
C GLN A 2 -37.95 -16.52 2.10
N VAL A 3 -37.54 -15.65 1.16
CA VAL A 3 -36.15 -15.56 0.65
C VAL A 3 -35.14 -15.22 1.76
N ILE A 4 -35.41 -14.17 2.56
CA ILE A 4 -34.51 -13.77 3.65
C ILE A 4 -34.40 -14.87 4.73
N ALA A 5 -35.54 -15.47 5.12
CA ALA A 5 -35.52 -16.56 6.08
C ALA A 5 -34.73 -17.78 5.57
N SER A 6 -34.90 -18.15 4.28
CA SER A 6 -34.15 -19.25 3.66
C SER A 6 -32.66 -18.95 3.61
N PHE A 7 -32.28 -17.73 3.24
CA PHE A 7 -30.87 -17.30 3.23
C PHE A 7 -30.24 -17.36 4.62
N LEU A 8 -30.89 -16.78 5.64
CA LEU A 8 -30.38 -16.77 7.02
C LEU A 8 -30.26 -18.18 7.59
N ASN A 9 -31.20 -19.07 7.27
CA ASN A 9 -31.14 -20.49 7.68
C ASN A 9 -30.00 -21.22 6.99
N ALA A 10 -29.79 -21.01 5.68
CA ALA A 10 -28.66 -21.60 4.96
C ALA A 10 -27.32 -21.08 5.49
N ALA A 11 -27.20 -19.79 5.71
CA ALA A 11 -25.99 -19.16 6.23
C ALA A 11 -25.60 -19.65 7.63
N ALA A 12 -26.58 -20.04 8.46
CA ALA A 12 -26.36 -20.50 9.84
C ALA A 12 -25.49 -21.77 9.96
N SER A 13 -25.28 -22.51 8.87
CA SER A 13 -24.40 -23.70 8.82
C SER A 13 -22.94 -23.40 8.49
N PHE A 14 -22.57 -22.15 8.29
CA PHE A 14 -21.22 -21.72 7.94
C PHE A 14 -20.61 -20.86 9.06
N ASP A 15 -19.28 -20.72 9.03
CA ASP A 15 -18.52 -19.89 9.99
C ASP A 15 -18.16 -18.51 9.41
N THR A 16 -18.08 -18.40 8.09
CA THR A 16 -17.63 -17.17 7.40
C THR A 16 -18.56 -16.82 6.25
N LEU A 17 -18.88 -15.53 6.15
CA LEU A 17 -19.59 -14.94 5.02
C LEU A 17 -18.62 -14.14 4.17
N VAL A 18 -18.31 -14.63 2.97
CA VAL A 18 -17.49 -13.93 1.98
C VAL A 18 -18.39 -13.08 1.09
N HIS A 19 -18.05 -11.82 0.92
CA HIS A 19 -18.84 -10.88 0.11
C HIS A 19 -17.95 -9.76 -0.46
N PHE A 20 -18.53 -8.91 -1.30
CA PHE A 20 -17.87 -7.74 -1.85
C PHE A 20 -18.62 -6.47 -1.45
N ASN A 21 -18.04 -5.66 -0.57
CA ASN A 21 -18.61 -4.42 0.00
C ASN A 21 -19.95 -4.62 0.75
N GLY A 22 -20.27 -5.85 1.13
CA GLY A 22 -21.51 -6.20 1.82
C GLY A 22 -21.64 -5.59 3.22
N ASP A 23 -20.52 -5.32 3.89
CA ASP A 23 -20.53 -4.65 5.21
C ASP A 23 -21.18 -3.26 5.15
N ASN A 24 -21.12 -2.59 3.99
CA ASN A 24 -21.71 -1.26 3.81
C ASN A 24 -23.10 -1.28 3.16
N PHE A 25 -23.49 -2.37 2.48
CA PHE A 25 -24.73 -2.44 1.70
C PHE A 25 -25.59 -3.64 2.05
N ASP A 26 -25.19 -4.86 1.71
CA ASP A 26 -26.06 -6.03 1.75
C ASP A 26 -26.38 -6.45 3.19
N ILE A 27 -25.38 -6.48 4.06
CA ILE A 27 -25.54 -6.92 5.45
C ILE A 27 -26.45 -5.99 6.25
N PRO A 28 -26.26 -4.65 6.24
CA PRO A 28 -27.21 -3.72 6.86
C PRO A 28 -28.62 -3.84 6.30
N PHE A 29 -28.76 -3.93 4.97
CA PHE A 29 -30.05 -4.10 4.33
C PHE A 29 -30.78 -5.37 4.78
N ILE A 30 -30.08 -6.52 4.81
CA ILE A 30 -30.64 -7.81 5.26
C ILE A 30 -31.06 -7.71 6.73
N LYS A 31 -30.23 -7.08 7.58
CA LYS A 31 -30.51 -6.88 9.01
C LYS A 31 -31.78 -6.06 9.23
N ASP A 32 -31.89 -4.92 8.57
CA ASP A 32 -33.06 -4.04 8.66
C ASP A 32 -34.32 -4.73 8.13
N ARG A 33 -34.19 -5.45 7.04
CA ARG A 33 -35.30 -6.17 6.43
C ARG A 33 -35.75 -7.37 7.27
N ALA A 34 -34.82 -8.09 7.90
CA ALA A 34 -35.14 -9.17 8.84
C ALA A 34 -35.91 -8.62 10.05
N ALA A 35 -35.47 -7.49 10.62
CA ALA A 35 -36.15 -6.81 11.72
C ALA A 35 -37.57 -6.37 11.32
N TYR A 36 -37.74 -5.75 10.16
CA TYR A 36 -39.07 -5.34 9.68
C TYR A 36 -40.03 -6.53 9.49
N LEU A 37 -39.51 -7.68 9.08
CA LEU A 37 -40.28 -8.91 8.85
C LEU A 37 -40.43 -9.81 10.08
N ASN A 38 -39.87 -9.40 11.23
CA ASN A 38 -39.78 -10.19 12.47
C ASN A 38 -39.09 -11.58 12.26
N ILE A 39 -38.04 -11.63 11.43
CA ILE A 39 -37.25 -12.82 11.20
C ILE A 39 -35.99 -12.75 12.07
N PRO A 40 -35.62 -13.83 12.81
CA PRO A 40 -34.40 -13.86 13.60
C PRO A 40 -33.17 -13.62 12.72
N TYR A 41 -32.35 -12.62 13.07
CA TYR A 41 -31.10 -12.31 12.36
C TYR A 41 -29.93 -13.12 12.95
N THR A 42 -29.19 -13.81 12.10
CA THR A 42 -28.15 -14.77 12.53
C THR A 42 -26.76 -14.48 11.99
N LEU A 43 -26.61 -13.52 11.04
CA LEU A 43 -25.31 -13.24 10.39
C LEU A 43 -24.27 -12.64 11.35
N ASP A 44 -24.68 -12.01 12.47
CA ASP A 44 -23.74 -11.50 13.49
C ASP A 44 -22.87 -12.62 14.13
N LYS A 45 -23.20 -13.89 13.90
CA LYS A 45 -22.43 -15.05 14.36
C LYS A 45 -21.34 -15.48 13.39
N LEU A 46 -21.37 -14.99 12.15
CA LEU A 46 -20.43 -15.33 11.11
C LEU A 46 -19.27 -14.33 11.08
N LEU A 47 -18.09 -14.82 10.73
CA LEU A 47 -16.99 -13.92 10.37
C LEU A 47 -17.33 -13.25 9.03
N SER A 48 -17.38 -11.93 9.02
CA SER A 48 -17.55 -11.14 7.79
C SER A 48 -16.20 -11.00 7.08
N TYR A 49 -16.09 -11.50 5.85
CA TYR A 49 -14.89 -11.38 5.03
C TYR A 49 -15.18 -10.58 3.77
N ASP A 50 -14.88 -9.27 3.85
CA ASP A 50 -15.18 -8.32 2.79
C ASP A 50 -14.00 -8.17 1.82
N LEU A 51 -14.12 -8.72 0.62
CA LEU A 51 -13.09 -8.63 -0.43
C LEU A 51 -12.82 -7.19 -0.88
N TYR A 52 -13.79 -6.30 -0.80
CA TYR A 52 -13.59 -4.87 -1.08
C TYR A 52 -12.53 -4.26 -0.15
N LYS A 53 -12.55 -4.64 1.15
CA LYS A 53 -11.57 -4.16 2.13
C LYS A 53 -10.16 -4.68 1.82
N CYS A 54 -10.05 -5.89 1.25
CA CYS A 54 -8.78 -6.44 0.78
C CYS A 54 -8.25 -5.70 -0.46
N VAL A 55 -9.14 -5.33 -1.38
CA VAL A 55 -8.79 -4.67 -2.65
C VAL A 55 -8.43 -3.20 -2.48
N ARG A 56 -9.19 -2.47 -1.64
CA ARG A 56 -9.09 -1.02 -1.51
C ARG A 56 -7.65 -0.51 -1.29
N PRO A 57 -6.85 -1.05 -0.36
CA PRO A 57 -5.48 -0.62 -0.13
C PRO A 57 -4.53 -0.97 -1.30
N LEU A 58 -4.89 -1.96 -2.12
CA LEU A 58 -4.10 -2.43 -3.26
C LEU A 58 -4.37 -1.65 -4.55
N LYS A 59 -5.38 -0.75 -4.58
CA LYS A 59 -5.82 -0.04 -5.80
C LYS A 59 -4.67 0.54 -6.61
N THR A 60 -3.79 1.28 -5.95
CA THR A 60 -2.64 1.94 -6.61
C THR A 60 -1.62 0.93 -7.10
N LEU A 61 -1.26 -0.05 -6.26
CA LEU A 61 -0.30 -1.11 -6.60
C LEU A 61 -0.76 -1.91 -7.82
N LEU A 62 -2.02 -2.31 -7.86
CA LEU A 62 -2.61 -3.10 -8.95
C LEU A 62 -3.06 -2.23 -10.15
N LYS A 63 -2.96 -0.90 -10.05
CA LYS A 63 -3.41 0.06 -11.07
C LYS A 63 -4.88 -0.12 -11.46
N LEU A 64 -5.75 -0.43 -10.50
CA LEU A 64 -7.17 -0.58 -10.74
C LEU A 64 -7.82 0.78 -11.03
N GLU A 65 -8.68 0.84 -12.03
CA GLU A 65 -9.46 2.05 -12.35
C GLU A 65 -10.39 2.39 -11.19
N SER A 66 -11.07 1.40 -10.66
CA SER A 66 -11.93 1.50 -9.49
C SER A 66 -11.78 0.28 -8.57
N CYS A 67 -12.38 0.37 -7.36
CA CYS A 67 -12.42 -0.77 -6.44
C CYS A 67 -13.76 -1.53 -6.49
N ASN A 68 -14.57 -1.35 -7.54
CA ASN A 68 -15.79 -2.14 -7.71
C ASN A 68 -15.47 -3.56 -8.20
N GLN A 69 -16.42 -4.47 -8.05
CA GLN A 69 -16.24 -5.87 -8.39
C GLN A 69 -15.84 -6.08 -9.87
N LYS A 70 -16.53 -5.42 -10.81
CA LYS A 70 -16.24 -5.50 -12.25
C LYS A 70 -14.81 -5.08 -12.61
N SER A 71 -14.29 -4.02 -11.98
CA SER A 71 -12.91 -3.57 -12.23
C SER A 71 -11.87 -4.59 -11.73
N VAL A 72 -12.15 -5.27 -10.62
CA VAL A 72 -11.27 -6.33 -10.09
C VAL A 72 -11.37 -7.59 -10.94
N GLU A 73 -12.56 -7.97 -11.38
CA GLU A 73 -12.78 -9.10 -12.31
C GLU A 73 -12.03 -8.87 -13.63
N GLN A 74 -12.11 -7.65 -14.18
CA GLN A 74 -11.36 -7.27 -15.38
C GLN A 74 -9.85 -7.40 -15.18
N PHE A 75 -9.34 -6.93 -14.04
CA PHE A 75 -7.93 -7.08 -13.69
C PHE A 75 -7.50 -8.57 -13.63
N LEU A 76 -8.37 -9.43 -13.08
CA LEU A 76 -8.12 -10.88 -12.96
C LEU A 76 -8.43 -11.67 -14.23
N ASN A 77 -8.85 -11.02 -15.33
CA ASN A 77 -9.33 -11.64 -16.56
C ASN A 77 -10.50 -12.60 -16.34
N ILE A 78 -11.39 -12.28 -15.40
CA ILE A 78 -12.63 -13.02 -15.15
C ILE A 78 -13.68 -12.52 -16.15
N SER A 79 -14.23 -13.43 -16.95
CA SER A 79 -15.29 -13.12 -17.90
C SER A 79 -16.64 -13.03 -17.20
N ARG A 80 -17.50 -12.14 -17.72
CA ARG A 80 -18.92 -12.02 -17.34
C ARG A 80 -19.78 -12.13 -18.58
N ASP A 81 -20.93 -12.74 -18.44
CA ASP A 81 -21.97 -12.78 -19.49
C ASP A 81 -22.90 -11.57 -19.39
N ASP A 82 -22.97 -10.93 -18.19
CA ASP A 82 -23.73 -9.71 -17.96
C ASP A 82 -22.94 -8.45 -18.39
N GLU A 83 -23.51 -7.68 -19.32
CA GLU A 83 -22.97 -6.42 -19.83
C GLU A 83 -23.50 -5.17 -19.09
N PHE A 84 -24.54 -5.32 -18.26
CA PHE A 84 -25.22 -4.18 -17.62
C PHE A 84 -24.42 -3.62 -16.43
N SER A 85 -24.47 -2.30 -16.28
CA SER A 85 -24.06 -1.63 -15.05
C SER A 85 -25.15 -1.71 -13.99
N GLY A 86 -24.76 -1.63 -12.69
CA GLY A 86 -25.74 -1.61 -11.60
C GLY A 86 -26.81 -0.51 -11.72
N GLY A 87 -26.47 0.64 -12.33
CA GLY A 87 -27.43 1.72 -12.61
C GLY A 87 -28.47 1.36 -13.66
N GLU A 88 -28.08 0.62 -14.69
CA GLU A 88 -29.00 0.14 -15.75
C GLU A 88 -29.94 -0.93 -15.22
N LEU A 89 -29.47 -1.77 -14.31
CA LEU A 89 -30.29 -2.81 -13.67
C LEU A 89 -31.39 -2.25 -12.78
N ILE A 90 -31.23 -1.06 -12.20
CA ILE A 90 -32.32 -0.39 -11.49
C ILE A 90 -33.51 -0.14 -12.45
N LYS A 91 -33.21 0.24 -13.69
CA LYS A 91 -34.24 0.43 -14.72
C LYS A 91 -34.88 -0.90 -15.11
N VAL A 92 -34.07 -1.93 -15.37
CA VAL A 92 -34.53 -3.30 -15.67
C VAL A 92 -35.45 -3.81 -14.55
N TYR A 93 -35.07 -3.63 -13.29
CA TYR A 93 -35.90 -4.00 -12.14
C TYR A 93 -37.24 -3.25 -12.11
N ASN A 94 -37.23 -1.92 -12.33
CA ASN A 94 -38.44 -1.13 -12.35
C ASN A 94 -39.36 -1.53 -13.50
N ASP A 95 -38.83 -1.89 -14.65
CA ASP A 95 -39.60 -2.35 -15.81
C ASP A 95 -40.17 -3.75 -15.55
N TYR A 96 -39.40 -4.67 -14.92
CA TYR A 96 -39.88 -5.97 -14.44
C TYR A 96 -41.07 -5.81 -13.47
N VAL A 97 -40.97 -4.92 -12.51
CA VAL A 97 -42.05 -4.69 -11.52
C VAL A 97 -43.33 -4.18 -12.20
N LYS A 98 -43.21 -3.43 -13.28
CA LYS A 98 -44.38 -2.88 -14.02
C LYS A 98 -45.02 -3.88 -14.98
N THR A 99 -44.18 -4.69 -15.66
CA THR A 99 -44.66 -5.50 -16.80
C THR A 99 -44.78 -6.98 -16.43
N GLY A 100 -43.95 -7.48 -15.48
CA GLY A 100 -43.86 -8.89 -15.18
C GLY A 100 -43.23 -9.73 -16.30
N GLU A 101 -42.52 -9.12 -17.25
CA GLU A 101 -41.90 -9.82 -18.38
C GLU A 101 -40.71 -10.67 -17.90
N ALA A 102 -40.71 -11.96 -18.29
CA ALA A 102 -39.70 -12.92 -17.93
C ALA A 102 -38.27 -12.55 -18.41
N SER A 103 -38.18 -11.82 -19.54
CA SER A 103 -36.88 -11.35 -20.06
C SER A 103 -36.13 -10.42 -19.12
N TYR A 104 -36.87 -9.55 -18.42
CA TYR A 104 -36.23 -8.70 -17.39
C TYR A 104 -35.79 -9.51 -16.14
N GLU A 105 -36.58 -10.50 -15.74
CA GLU A 105 -36.21 -11.40 -14.64
C GLU A 105 -34.95 -12.19 -14.98
N GLU A 106 -34.85 -12.73 -16.19
CA GLU A 106 -33.65 -13.45 -16.65
C GLU A 106 -32.39 -12.58 -16.60
N LEU A 107 -32.47 -11.31 -17.03
CA LEU A 107 -31.34 -10.37 -16.93
C LEU A 107 -30.90 -10.09 -15.49
N LEU A 108 -31.87 -9.92 -14.58
CA LEU A 108 -31.58 -9.69 -13.15
C LEU A 108 -30.97 -10.94 -12.50
N LEU A 109 -31.45 -12.13 -12.86
CA LEU A 109 -30.90 -13.40 -12.37
C LEU A 109 -29.50 -13.66 -12.92
N LEU A 110 -29.25 -13.37 -14.20
CA LEU A 110 -27.93 -13.49 -14.82
C LEU A 110 -26.91 -12.59 -14.11
N HIS A 111 -27.26 -11.33 -13.89
CA HIS A 111 -26.39 -10.41 -13.15
C HIS A 111 -26.05 -10.92 -11.75
N ASN A 112 -27.06 -11.36 -11.00
CA ASN A 112 -26.86 -11.89 -9.66
C ASN A 112 -26.02 -13.19 -9.68
N TYR A 113 -26.23 -14.05 -10.68
CA TYR A 113 -25.42 -15.26 -10.86
C TYR A 113 -23.96 -14.90 -11.10
N ASP A 114 -23.68 -13.97 -12.02
CA ASP A 114 -22.33 -13.53 -12.34
C ASP A 114 -21.65 -12.89 -11.12
N ASP A 115 -22.37 -12.09 -10.33
CA ASP A 115 -21.82 -11.49 -9.10
C ASP A 115 -21.42 -12.54 -8.07
N VAL A 116 -22.25 -13.55 -7.85
CA VAL A 116 -21.97 -14.63 -6.87
C VAL A 116 -20.89 -15.59 -7.40
N TYR A 117 -20.96 -15.98 -8.66
CA TYR A 117 -19.99 -16.89 -9.26
C TYR A 117 -18.62 -16.25 -9.42
N GLY A 118 -18.60 -14.98 -9.88
CA GLY A 118 -17.38 -14.19 -10.01
C GLY A 118 -16.68 -13.99 -8.68
N LEU A 119 -17.43 -13.88 -7.57
CA LEU A 119 -16.88 -13.70 -6.22
C LEU A 119 -15.91 -14.84 -5.82
N ILE A 120 -16.21 -16.08 -6.22
CA ILE A 120 -15.36 -17.25 -5.95
C ILE A 120 -14.00 -17.09 -6.65
N GLN A 121 -14.00 -16.70 -7.92
CA GLN A 121 -12.78 -16.50 -8.71
C GLN A 121 -12.02 -15.25 -8.25
N LEU A 122 -12.76 -14.19 -7.91
CA LEU A 122 -12.24 -12.93 -7.41
C LEU A 122 -11.48 -13.08 -6.08
N SER A 123 -11.83 -14.10 -5.28
CA SER A 123 -11.13 -14.37 -4.01
C SER A 123 -9.61 -14.56 -4.17
N SER A 124 -9.14 -14.93 -5.36
CA SER A 124 -7.71 -15.04 -5.68
C SER A 124 -6.94 -13.72 -5.54
N ILE A 125 -7.64 -12.57 -5.55
CA ILE A 125 -7.05 -11.23 -5.31
C ILE A 125 -6.39 -11.14 -3.93
N THR A 126 -6.85 -11.94 -2.96
CA THR A 126 -6.31 -11.94 -1.59
C THR A 126 -4.85 -12.40 -1.51
N ALA A 127 -4.33 -13.05 -2.56
CA ALA A 127 -2.92 -13.41 -2.64
C ALA A 127 -1.97 -12.19 -2.54
N TYR A 128 -2.44 -11.00 -2.98
CA TYR A 128 -1.65 -9.77 -2.87
C TYR A 128 -1.64 -9.18 -1.46
N ASN A 129 -2.52 -9.61 -0.55
CA ASN A 129 -2.54 -9.11 0.83
C ASN A 129 -1.25 -9.45 1.58
N ALA A 130 -0.54 -10.52 1.18
CA ALA A 130 0.76 -10.87 1.72
C ALA A 130 1.76 -9.68 1.66
N VAL A 131 1.64 -8.80 0.66
CA VAL A 131 2.47 -7.60 0.54
C VAL A 131 2.11 -6.56 1.60
N LEU A 132 0.80 -6.39 1.90
CA LEU A 132 0.31 -5.43 2.90
C LEU A 132 0.55 -5.89 4.34
N GLU A 133 0.42 -7.19 4.56
CA GLU A 133 0.57 -7.83 5.87
C GLU A 133 2.03 -8.15 6.19
N GLU A 134 2.95 -7.79 5.27
CA GLU A 134 4.37 -8.10 5.36
C GLU A 134 4.65 -9.61 5.58
N ASN A 135 3.70 -10.44 5.17
CA ASN A 135 3.84 -11.89 5.18
C ASN A 135 4.62 -12.37 3.95
N VAL A 136 5.85 -11.86 3.83
CA VAL A 136 6.78 -12.14 2.74
C VAL A 136 8.14 -12.53 3.31
N THR A 137 8.84 -13.45 2.66
CA THR A 137 10.16 -13.90 3.10
C THR A 137 11.24 -13.14 2.35
N TYR A 138 12.08 -12.38 3.06
CA TYR A 138 13.27 -11.75 2.50
C TYR A 138 14.25 -12.82 2.03
N THR A 139 14.79 -12.66 0.81
CA THR A 139 15.73 -13.61 0.20
C THR A 139 17.08 -13.01 -0.16
N GLY A 140 17.26 -11.70 0.06
CA GLY A 140 18.51 -11.00 -0.18
C GLY A 140 18.32 -9.74 -1.02
N TYR A 141 19.43 -9.06 -1.27
CA TYR A 141 19.45 -7.88 -2.14
C TYR A 141 20.64 -7.92 -3.11
N SER A 142 20.53 -7.11 -4.16
CA SER A 142 21.63 -6.81 -5.10
C SER A 142 21.64 -5.33 -5.42
N VAL A 143 22.79 -4.85 -5.92
CA VAL A 143 22.93 -3.48 -6.41
C VAL A 143 23.25 -3.53 -7.91
N GLU A 144 22.45 -2.81 -8.68
CA GLU A 144 22.64 -2.63 -10.12
C GLU A 144 23.10 -1.20 -10.36
N TYR A 145 24.37 -1.00 -10.72
CA TYR A 145 24.90 0.33 -11.01
C TYR A 145 24.55 0.77 -12.44
N SER A 146 24.23 2.05 -12.58
CA SER A 146 23.84 2.63 -13.87
C SER A 146 25.02 2.89 -14.79
N ASP A 147 26.24 2.98 -14.20
CA ASP A 147 27.49 3.26 -14.92
C ASP A 147 28.71 2.62 -14.24
N ASP A 148 29.84 2.61 -14.95
CA ASP A 148 31.10 2.05 -14.44
C ASP A 148 31.70 2.85 -13.27
N THR A 149 31.18 4.04 -12.98
CA THR A 149 31.66 4.88 -11.87
C THR A 149 31.08 4.47 -10.52
N ASN A 150 30.08 3.61 -10.49
CA ASN A 150 29.35 3.16 -9.29
C ASN A 150 28.78 4.32 -8.44
N LYS A 151 28.42 5.42 -9.09
CA LYS A 151 27.90 6.61 -8.40
C LYS A 151 26.39 6.61 -8.24
N ASN A 152 25.69 6.03 -9.22
CA ASN A 152 24.23 5.91 -9.19
C ASN A 152 23.84 4.50 -9.60
N GLY A 153 22.66 4.08 -9.17
CA GLY A 153 22.15 2.74 -9.48
C GLY A 153 20.82 2.48 -8.79
N ASP A 154 20.53 1.22 -8.67
CA ASP A 154 19.32 0.72 -8.02
C ASP A 154 19.66 -0.36 -6.99
N LEU A 155 19.11 -0.25 -5.81
CA LEU A 155 19.07 -1.32 -4.82
C LEU A 155 17.86 -2.20 -5.12
N ILE A 156 18.09 -3.46 -5.44
CA ILE A 156 17.05 -4.45 -5.72
C ILE A 156 16.92 -5.38 -4.54
N ILE A 157 15.78 -5.39 -3.87
CA ILE A 157 15.48 -6.24 -2.72
C ILE A 157 14.53 -7.33 -3.16
N ASN A 158 14.85 -8.58 -2.83
CA ASN A 158 14.14 -9.75 -3.30
C ASN A 158 13.37 -10.42 -2.15
N TYR A 159 12.14 -10.82 -2.45
CA TYR A 159 11.24 -11.52 -1.54
C TYR A 159 10.56 -12.71 -2.23
N THR A 160 10.15 -13.68 -1.41
CA THR A 160 9.24 -14.75 -1.81
C THR A 160 7.90 -14.55 -1.09
N LEU A 161 6.80 -14.66 -1.84
CA LEU A 161 5.43 -14.64 -1.31
C LEU A 161 5.02 -16.05 -0.87
N PRO A 162 4.12 -16.17 0.13
CA PRO A 162 3.62 -17.46 0.63
C PRO A 162 2.79 -18.23 -0.42
N CYS A 163 2.19 -17.51 -1.37
CA CYS A 163 1.43 -18.09 -2.49
C CYS A 163 1.65 -17.27 -3.75
N ALA A 164 1.40 -17.91 -4.90
CA ALA A 164 1.50 -17.24 -6.19
C ALA A 164 0.33 -16.27 -6.40
N VAL A 165 0.63 -15.06 -6.88
CA VAL A 165 -0.41 -14.13 -7.32
C VAL A 165 -0.96 -14.55 -8.69
N PRO A 166 -2.25 -14.31 -8.96
CA PRO A 166 -2.88 -14.74 -10.22
C PRO A 166 -2.33 -14.00 -11.44
N ILE A 167 -2.06 -12.70 -11.31
CA ILE A 167 -1.59 -11.83 -12.40
C ILE A 167 -0.29 -11.14 -11.98
N PRO A 168 0.80 -11.23 -12.76
CA PRO A 168 2.01 -10.46 -12.50
C PRO A 168 1.76 -8.94 -12.52
N VAL A 169 2.38 -8.21 -11.60
CA VAL A 169 2.21 -6.76 -11.45
C VAL A 169 3.55 -6.05 -11.49
N ILE A 170 3.59 -4.93 -12.21
CA ILE A 170 4.71 -4.01 -12.19
C ILE A 170 4.17 -2.60 -11.93
N HIS A 171 4.61 -2.02 -10.83
CA HIS A 171 4.35 -0.62 -10.54
C HIS A 171 5.69 0.12 -10.50
N LEU A 172 5.82 1.13 -11.36
CA LEU A 172 6.96 2.05 -11.43
C LEU A 172 6.42 3.46 -11.25
N ASP A 173 7.03 4.24 -10.36
CA ASP A 173 6.69 5.64 -10.19
C ASP A 173 7.69 6.57 -10.93
N ASN A 174 7.36 7.87 -11.00
CA ASN A 174 8.19 8.88 -11.68
C ASN A 174 9.51 9.18 -10.94
N ASN A 175 9.67 8.74 -9.71
CA ASN A 175 10.89 8.91 -8.90
C ASN A 175 11.85 7.73 -9.01
N GLY A 176 11.49 6.69 -9.76
CA GLY A 176 12.30 5.51 -10.00
C GLY A 176 12.06 4.37 -9.01
N TYR A 177 11.13 4.50 -8.05
CA TYR A 177 10.72 3.39 -7.20
C TYR A 177 9.92 2.38 -7.99
N ALA A 178 10.16 1.08 -7.76
CA ALA A 178 9.35 0.05 -8.40
C ALA A 178 9.05 -1.12 -7.46
N ILE A 179 7.87 -1.70 -7.64
CA ILE A 179 7.51 -3.01 -7.13
C ILE A 179 7.16 -3.89 -8.32
N ARG A 180 7.80 -5.05 -8.40
CA ARG A 180 7.50 -6.08 -9.39
C ARG A 180 7.13 -7.35 -8.65
N ILE A 181 5.92 -7.84 -8.87
CA ILE A 181 5.44 -9.11 -8.35
C ILE A 181 5.25 -10.06 -9.53
N ASN A 182 5.89 -11.21 -9.49
CA ASN A 182 5.82 -12.22 -10.53
C ASN A 182 5.57 -13.58 -9.89
N TYR A 183 4.29 -14.01 -9.90
CA TYR A 183 3.81 -15.18 -9.19
C TYR A 183 4.20 -15.15 -7.71
N ASN A 184 5.10 -16.01 -7.27
CA ASN A 184 5.54 -16.12 -5.88
C ASN A 184 6.81 -15.31 -5.56
N THR A 185 7.28 -14.46 -6.46
CA THR A 185 8.46 -13.61 -6.25
C THR A 185 8.09 -12.14 -6.26
N MET A 186 8.69 -11.36 -5.38
CA MET A 186 8.55 -9.90 -5.36
C MET A 186 9.93 -9.26 -5.37
N LYS A 187 10.09 -8.24 -6.20
CA LYS A 187 11.30 -7.39 -6.25
C LYS A 187 10.91 -5.96 -5.98
N ILE A 188 11.62 -5.33 -5.08
CA ILE A 188 11.48 -3.92 -4.75
C ILE A 188 12.72 -3.20 -5.20
N LYS A 189 12.56 -2.11 -5.96
CA LYS A 189 13.63 -1.29 -6.48
C LYS A 189 13.62 0.06 -5.78
N LEU A 190 14.78 0.46 -5.24
CA LEU A 190 15.03 1.73 -4.60
C LEU A 190 16.20 2.43 -5.31
N PRO A 191 16.04 3.69 -5.76
CA PRO A 191 17.13 4.43 -6.39
C PRO A 191 18.30 4.68 -5.42
N LEU A 192 19.53 4.51 -5.92
CA LEU A 192 20.76 4.89 -5.25
C LEU A 192 21.34 6.15 -5.93
N ILE A 193 21.72 7.11 -5.11
CA ILE A 193 22.37 8.35 -5.58
C ILE A 193 23.65 8.63 -4.80
N THR A 194 24.66 9.14 -5.48
CA THR A 194 25.85 9.69 -4.82
C THR A 194 25.77 11.20 -4.81
N ASP A 195 25.72 11.77 -3.62
CA ASP A 195 25.64 13.23 -3.45
C ASP A 195 26.21 13.68 -2.12
N ASN A 196 26.25 15.01 -1.89
CA ASN A 196 26.67 15.64 -0.65
C ASN A 196 25.44 16.06 0.14
N LEU A 197 25.01 15.21 1.07
CA LEU A 197 23.80 15.39 1.84
C LEU A 197 24.08 15.78 3.30
N ARG A 198 23.07 16.31 3.98
CA ARG A 198 23.13 16.82 5.34
C ARG A 198 22.48 15.87 6.33
N LEU A 199 23.18 15.57 7.42
CA LEU A 199 22.66 14.91 8.61
C LEU A 199 22.31 15.98 9.62
N TYR A 200 21.03 16.16 9.96
CA TYR A 200 20.52 17.16 10.90
C TYR A 200 20.47 16.59 12.32
N TYR A 201 20.94 17.38 13.28
CA TYR A 201 20.93 17.03 14.69
C TYR A 201 19.63 17.49 15.36
N SER A 202 18.92 16.59 16.02
CA SER A 202 17.66 16.87 16.72
C SER A 202 17.85 17.79 17.93
N ASP A 203 18.99 17.67 18.63
CA ASP A 203 19.40 18.47 19.78
C ASP A 203 20.18 19.75 19.39
N TYR A 204 19.75 20.40 18.32
CA TYR A 204 20.41 21.57 17.69
C TYR A 204 20.89 22.64 18.67
N LYS A 205 20.24 22.78 19.84
CA LYS A 205 20.63 23.74 20.89
C LYS A 205 22.02 23.47 21.49
N ASN A 206 22.56 22.26 21.30
CA ASN A 206 23.88 21.86 21.74
C ASN A 206 24.95 22.10 20.69
N TYR A 207 24.61 22.74 19.56
CA TYR A 207 25.53 22.94 18.43
C TYR A 207 25.74 24.41 18.11
N TYR A 208 26.91 24.66 17.50
CA TYR A 208 27.26 25.93 16.84
C TYR A 208 27.50 25.65 15.38
N TYR A 209 26.97 26.51 14.51
CA TYR A 209 27.21 26.49 13.09
C TYR A 209 28.44 27.31 12.74
N LEU A 210 29.29 26.78 11.88
CA LEU A 210 30.47 27.38 11.32
C LEU A 210 30.17 27.83 9.87
N PRO A 211 29.92 29.15 9.64
CA PRO A 211 29.47 29.64 8.34
C PRO A 211 30.50 29.42 7.20
N TYR A 212 31.80 29.44 7.50
CA TYR A 212 32.85 29.29 6.51
C TYR A 212 33.03 27.80 6.08
N GLU A 213 32.86 26.88 7.01
CA GLU A 213 32.96 25.42 6.77
C GLU A 213 31.63 24.79 6.37
N ASP A 214 30.54 25.55 6.54
CA ASP A 214 29.16 25.11 6.27
C ASP A 214 28.83 23.78 6.97
N THR A 215 29.09 23.71 8.27
CA THR A 215 28.85 22.55 9.13
C THR A 215 28.58 22.98 10.57
N ALA A 216 27.95 22.12 11.36
CA ALA A 216 27.75 22.33 12.80
C ALA A 216 28.70 21.47 13.63
N ILE A 217 29.14 22.04 14.76
CA ILE A 217 29.97 21.34 15.75
C ILE A 217 29.29 21.39 17.11
N HIS A 218 29.47 20.34 17.91
CA HIS A 218 28.95 20.31 19.28
C HIS A 218 29.60 21.37 20.15
N LYS A 219 28.86 21.95 21.13
CA LYS A 219 29.29 23.04 22.00
C LYS A 219 30.62 22.76 22.74
N SER A 220 30.91 21.47 23.06
CA SER A 220 32.18 21.12 23.71
C SER A 220 33.39 21.37 22.80
N VAL A 221 33.27 21.18 21.49
CA VAL A 221 34.31 21.46 20.50
C VAL A 221 34.32 22.94 20.15
N ALA A 222 33.16 23.58 20.08
CA ALA A 222 32.99 24.97 19.76
C ALA A 222 33.67 25.91 20.83
N ALA A 223 33.96 25.42 22.02
CA ALA A 223 34.71 26.15 23.04
C ALA A 223 36.11 26.56 22.56
N TYR A 224 36.69 25.82 21.62
CA TYR A 224 38.05 26.08 21.08
C TYR A 224 38.04 26.85 19.76
N VAL A 225 36.87 27.31 19.28
CA VAL A 225 36.73 28.07 18.04
C VAL A 225 36.47 29.53 18.38
N ASP A 226 37.09 30.45 17.63
CA ASP A 226 36.93 31.90 17.81
C ASP A 226 35.46 32.33 17.70
N ALA A 227 35.09 33.31 18.53
CA ALA A 227 33.70 33.76 18.62
C ALA A 227 33.16 34.31 17.29
N GLU A 228 34.00 34.91 16.48
CA GLU A 228 33.67 35.48 15.17
C GLU A 228 33.42 34.42 14.08
N CYS A 229 33.93 33.18 14.26
CA CYS A 229 33.85 32.09 13.31
C CYS A 229 32.67 31.16 13.56
N LYS A 230 31.86 31.38 14.61
CA LYS A 230 30.76 30.53 14.99
C LYS A 230 29.50 31.28 15.36
N VAL A 231 28.33 30.74 15.03
CA VAL A 231 27.03 31.25 15.47
C VAL A 231 26.24 30.13 16.13
N LYS A 232 25.29 30.44 17.02
CA LYS A 232 24.39 29.38 17.56
C LYS A 232 23.63 28.72 16.42
N ALA A 233 23.63 27.40 16.42
CA ALA A 233 22.90 26.67 15.39
C ALA A 233 21.37 26.80 15.58
N THR A 234 20.65 26.83 14.47
CA THR A 234 19.20 26.65 14.37
C THR A 234 18.89 25.22 13.94
N ARG A 235 17.61 24.88 13.83
CA ARG A 235 17.21 23.57 13.29
C ARG A 235 17.72 23.34 11.86
N GLU A 236 17.75 24.41 11.07
CA GLU A 236 18.15 24.39 9.66
C GLU A 236 19.68 24.40 9.47
N THR A 237 20.44 24.82 10.48
CA THR A 237 21.91 24.94 10.41
C THR A 237 22.66 23.94 11.30
N ALA A 238 21.95 23.16 12.13
CA ALA A 238 22.55 22.12 12.96
C ALA A 238 22.76 20.83 12.17
N TYR A 239 23.69 20.82 11.22
CA TYR A 239 23.99 19.65 10.40
C TYR A 239 25.47 19.44 10.16
N THR A 240 25.80 18.21 9.76
CA THR A 240 27.07 17.88 9.10
C THR A 240 26.80 17.37 7.69
N LYS A 241 27.77 17.57 6.78
CA LYS A 241 27.69 17.10 5.40
C LYS A 241 28.46 15.80 5.21
N LYS A 242 27.95 14.94 4.33
CA LYS A 242 28.66 13.74 3.91
C LYS A 242 28.46 13.50 2.43
N PHE A 243 29.58 13.34 1.69
CA PHE A 243 29.55 12.87 0.31
C PHE A 243 29.64 11.35 0.32
N ALA A 244 28.55 10.69 -0.07
CA ALA A 244 28.42 9.23 -0.03
C ALA A 244 27.35 8.73 -1.00
N LEU A 245 27.20 7.42 -1.08
CA LEU A 245 26.08 6.75 -1.75
C LEU A 245 24.91 6.63 -0.77
N PHE A 246 23.70 6.96 -1.23
CA PHE A 246 22.49 6.96 -0.43
C PHE A 246 21.35 6.25 -1.13
N ILE A 247 20.50 5.57 -0.36
CA ILE A 247 19.21 5.04 -0.80
C ILE A 247 18.19 6.18 -0.68
N LYS A 248 17.59 6.59 -1.80
CA LYS A 248 16.51 7.56 -1.81
C LYS A 248 15.21 6.90 -1.35
N LEU A 249 14.49 7.50 -0.41
CA LEU A 249 13.18 7.06 0.05
C LEU A 249 12.15 8.18 -0.04
N PRO A 250 10.86 7.88 -0.32
CA PRO A 250 9.82 8.86 -0.24
C PRO A 250 9.60 9.26 1.24
N CYS A 251 9.44 10.56 1.50
CA CYS A 251 9.07 11.03 2.85
C CYS A 251 7.61 10.70 3.13
N TYR A 252 7.38 9.52 3.69
CA TYR A 252 6.07 9.09 4.14
C TYR A 252 6.21 8.51 5.54
N ASN A 253 5.77 9.28 6.55
CA ASN A 253 5.80 8.92 7.96
C ASN A 253 7.15 8.38 8.46
N THR A 254 8.12 9.29 8.68
CA THR A 254 9.49 8.96 9.14
C THR A 254 9.57 8.51 10.59
N ASP A 255 8.45 8.53 11.34
CA ASP A 255 8.40 8.12 12.75
C ASP A 255 8.74 6.64 12.94
N SER A 256 8.65 5.85 11.86
CA SER A 256 9.05 4.43 11.85
C SER A 256 10.56 4.21 11.75
N LEU A 257 11.35 5.20 11.29
CA LEU A 257 12.79 5.10 11.20
C LEU A 257 13.41 5.41 12.57
N GLN A 258 13.77 4.37 13.31
CA GLN A 258 14.29 4.46 14.69
C GLN A 258 15.71 5.03 14.79
N THR A 259 16.42 5.24 13.67
CA THR A 259 17.83 5.64 13.67
C THR A 259 18.04 6.95 12.92
N SER A 260 18.04 8.08 13.66
CA SER A 260 18.33 9.40 13.13
C SER A 260 19.75 9.53 12.52
N GLU A 261 20.70 8.68 12.93
CA GLU A 261 22.12 8.75 12.51
C GLU A 261 22.35 8.34 11.04
N TYR A 262 21.38 7.71 10.38
CA TYR A 262 21.48 7.27 8.97
C TYR A 262 20.63 8.08 8.01
N ILE A 263 19.83 9.07 8.52
CA ILE A 263 18.88 9.81 7.72
C ILE A 263 19.48 11.14 7.28
N PHE A 264 19.70 11.29 5.99
CA PHE A 264 20.21 12.50 5.36
C PHE A 264 19.14 13.19 4.52
N ARG A 265 19.34 14.50 4.24
CA ARG A 265 18.45 15.33 3.42
C ARG A 265 19.26 16.38 2.66
N TYR A 266 18.73 16.91 1.56
CA TYR A 266 19.29 18.12 0.93
C TYR A 266 19.06 19.36 1.80
N GLU A 267 17.83 19.51 2.28
CA GLU A 267 17.40 20.60 3.15
C GLU A 267 16.60 20.09 4.34
N TYR A 268 16.46 20.89 5.40
CA TYR A 268 15.78 20.49 6.64
C TYR A 268 14.35 19.96 6.41
N ASN A 269 13.60 20.62 5.50
CA ASN A 269 12.20 20.28 5.19
C ASN A 269 12.06 19.51 3.87
N ASP A 270 13.11 18.81 3.41
CA ASP A 270 13.03 18.02 2.17
C ASP A 270 11.93 16.96 2.28
N ALA A 271 11.15 16.84 1.20
CA ALA A 271 10.09 15.85 1.07
C ALA A 271 10.62 14.42 0.87
N ASN A 272 11.90 14.25 0.58
CA ASN A 272 12.56 12.95 0.50
C ASN A 272 13.55 12.78 1.63
N ILE A 273 13.76 11.55 2.03
CA ILE A 273 14.84 11.15 2.93
C ILE A 273 15.81 10.24 2.22
N TYR A 274 17.04 10.24 2.71
CA TYR A 274 18.14 9.51 2.11
C TYR A 274 18.85 8.72 3.19
N LEU A 275 18.85 7.40 3.05
CA LEU A 275 19.56 6.52 3.98
C LEU A 275 20.98 6.31 3.49
N LEU A 276 21.95 6.50 4.37
CA LEU A 276 23.36 6.24 4.05
C LEU A 276 23.55 4.78 3.66
N TYR A 277 24.04 4.54 2.44
CA TYR A 277 24.45 3.22 1.98
C TYR A 277 25.95 3.05 2.19
N ASP A 278 26.35 2.30 3.22
CA ASP A 278 27.74 1.90 3.39
C ASP A 278 27.93 0.54 2.74
N LYS A 279 28.84 0.47 1.76
CA LYS A 279 29.12 -0.72 0.93
C LYS A 279 29.49 -2.00 1.73
N LYS A 280 29.66 -1.89 3.04
CA LYS A 280 30.09 -3.01 3.87
C LYS A 280 28.98 -4.01 4.18
N GLU A 281 27.79 -3.58 4.46
CA GLU A 281 26.55 -4.35 4.59
C GLU A 281 25.47 -3.40 5.13
N LEU A 282 24.32 -3.35 4.45
CA LEU A 282 23.16 -2.69 5.05
C LEU A 282 22.60 -3.64 6.12
N PRO A 283 22.41 -3.19 7.35
CA PRO A 283 21.68 -3.96 8.35
C PRO A 283 20.31 -4.35 7.81
N GLU A 284 19.91 -5.60 8.01
CA GLU A 284 18.66 -6.13 7.47
C GLU A 284 17.44 -5.33 7.98
N ASP A 285 17.48 -4.88 9.22
CA ASP A 285 16.45 -4.04 9.82
C ASP A 285 16.25 -2.71 9.08
N ILE A 286 17.32 -2.09 8.59
CA ILE A 286 17.24 -0.86 7.76
C ILE A 286 16.62 -1.15 6.40
N ILE A 287 16.97 -2.29 5.78
CA ILE A 287 16.35 -2.73 4.53
C ILE A 287 14.84 -2.93 4.71
N LEU A 288 14.44 -3.64 5.76
CA LEU A 288 13.04 -3.91 6.08
C LEU A 288 12.26 -2.62 6.33
N GLN A 289 12.83 -1.66 7.06
CA GLN A 289 12.22 -0.35 7.29
C GLN A 289 12.05 0.44 5.98
N ALA A 290 13.05 0.44 5.10
CA ALA A 290 12.98 1.09 3.80
C ALA A 290 11.87 0.49 2.93
N VAL A 291 11.72 -0.83 2.94
CA VAL A 291 10.68 -1.57 2.22
C VAL A 291 9.30 -1.26 2.79
N HIS A 292 9.13 -1.24 4.11
CA HIS A 292 7.88 -0.86 4.77
C HIS A 292 7.40 0.53 4.35
N ILE A 293 8.32 1.51 4.32
CA ILE A 293 8.01 2.87 3.86
C ILE A 293 7.52 2.85 2.41
N LEU A 294 8.18 2.08 1.54
CA LEU A 294 7.82 2.02 0.13
C LEU A 294 6.49 1.31 -0.12
N ILE A 295 6.23 0.19 0.54
CA ILE A 295 4.94 -0.51 0.48
C ILE A 295 3.82 0.42 0.95
N THR A 296 4.03 1.10 2.08
CA THR A 296 3.07 2.09 2.60
C THR A 296 2.83 3.23 1.61
N PHE A 297 3.88 3.72 0.95
CA PHE A 297 3.78 4.75 -0.08
C PHE A 297 2.92 4.29 -1.27
N PHE A 298 3.11 3.08 -1.78
CA PHE A 298 2.36 2.55 -2.92
C PHE A 298 0.93 2.12 -2.58
N CYS A 299 0.69 1.62 -1.37
CA CYS A 299 -0.59 1.02 -1.01
C CYS A 299 -1.56 1.99 -0.29
N ARG A 300 -1.08 3.03 0.39
CA ARG A 300 -1.92 3.96 1.17
C ARG A 300 -2.27 5.28 0.48
N LYS A 301 -1.85 5.51 -0.75
CA LYS A 301 -2.15 6.75 -1.51
C LYS A 301 -3.63 6.99 -1.85
N THR A 302 -4.54 6.13 -1.41
CA THR A 302 -5.98 6.17 -1.74
C THR A 302 -6.89 6.78 -0.65
N THR A 303 -6.32 7.49 0.32
CA THR A 303 -7.12 8.24 1.30
C THR A 303 -7.13 9.73 0.96
N HIS A 304 -7.81 10.08 -0.15
CA HIS A 304 -8.32 11.43 -0.42
C HIS A 304 -9.69 11.33 -1.06
#